data_c9ddede3b29f07766bc4c0a42e0a2804
#
_entry.id   c9ddede3b29f07766bc4c0a42e0a2804
#
_cell.length_a   1.000
_cell.length_b   1.000
_cell.length_c   1.000
_cell.angle_alpha   90.00
_cell.angle_beta   90.00
_cell.angle_gamma   90.00
#
_symmetry.space_group_name_H-M   'P 1'
#
loop_
_entity.id
_entity.type
_entity.pdbx_description
1 polymer ?
#
loop_
_entity_poly.entity_id
_entity_poly.type
_entity_poly.pdbx_seq_one_letter_code
_entity_poly.pdbx_strand_id
1 'polypeptide(L)'
;MAYVVYFCPMAVEIKNKKASYTYFLTDEFTAGIQLVGSEIKSIRAGKASIGEAYCRFNGGEFFVYNMYIAEYPNAGYTPHEVRRPRKLLLQKPELKKLGKRLKDVGVTVVPVRMFIAQSGYAKVNIAVAKGKKLHDKRAALKDKDQARDLDRLS
;
A
#
# COMPACT_ATOMS: atom_id res chain seq x y z
N MET A 1 -22.24 -20.32 -12.90
CA MET A 1 -22.06 -19.95 -13.03
C MET A 1 -21.42 -18.84 -13.19
N ALA A 2 -21.47 -18.45 -13.91
CA ALA A 2 -20.73 -17.33 -14.27
C ALA A 2 -20.80 -16.16 -13.43
N TYR A 3 -21.60 -16.26 -12.58
CA TYR A 3 -21.78 -15.34 -11.71
C TYR A 3 -20.70 -14.90 -11.03
N VAL A 4 -19.89 -15.61 -10.95
CA VAL A 4 -18.74 -15.25 -10.35
C VAL A 4 -18.13 -13.99 -10.87
N VAL A 5 -18.36 -13.77 -12.03
CA VAL A 5 -17.85 -12.60 -12.66
C VAL A 5 -18.33 -11.33 -12.06
N TYR A 6 -19.44 -11.38 -11.40
CA TYR A 6 -19.96 -10.22 -10.83
C TYR A 6 -19.03 -9.55 -9.94
N PHE A 7 -18.10 -10.27 -9.43
CA PHE A 7 -17.32 -9.73 -8.42
C PHE A 7 -16.18 -8.94 -8.93
N CYS A 8 -15.79 -9.13 -10.15
CA CYS A 8 -14.67 -8.44 -10.72
C CYS A 8 -14.78 -6.92 -10.65
N PRO A 9 -15.90 -6.32 -11.00
CA PRO A 9 -16.03 -4.87 -10.88
C PRO A 9 -16.16 -4.39 -9.44
N MET A 10 -16.34 -5.32 -8.52
CA MET A 10 -16.43 -5.00 -7.11
C MET A 10 -15.08 -5.11 -6.42
N ALA A 11 -14.01 -5.39 -7.14
CA ALA A 11 -12.69 -5.51 -6.57
C ALA A 11 -12.24 -4.18 -5.97
N VAL A 12 -11.90 -4.20 -4.68
CA VAL A 12 -11.44 -3.02 -3.99
C VAL A 12 -9.97 -2.81 -4.27
N GLU A 13 -9.62 -1.59 -4.62
CA GLU A 13 -8.23 -1.21 -4.83
C GLU A 13 -8.00 0.15 -4.17
N ILE A 14 -7.00 0.21 -3.30
CA ILE A 14 -6.61 1.44 -2.61
C ILE A 14 -5.21 1.79 -3.06
N LYS A 15 -5.03 2.96 -3.67
CA LYS A 15 -3.75 3.41 -4.20
C LYS A 15 -3.12 4.46 -3.31
N ASN A 16 -1.78 4.43 -3.26
CA ASN A 16 -0.99 5.46 -2.60
C ASN A 16 -0.52 6.48 -3.65
N LYS A 17 -1.30 7.52 -3.85
CA LYS A 17 -1.01 8.55 -4.84
C LYS A 17 0.22 9.38 -4.49
N LYS A 18 0.55 9.49 -3.21
CA LYS A 18 1.71 10.26 -2.75
C LYS A 18 3.04 9.54 -3.00
N ALA A 19 3.03 8.22 -3.08
CA ALA A 19 4.27 7.44 -3.16
C ALA A 19 5.11 7.81 -4.37
N SER A 20 4.51 7.86 -5.55
CA SER A 20 5.23 8.19 -6.78
C SER A 20 5.68 9.64 -6.82
N TYR A 21 4.99 10.53 -6.12
CA TYR A 21 5.35 11.93 -6.03
C TYR A 21 6.48 12.17 -5.03
N THR A 22 6.42 11.49 -3.88
CA THR A 22 7.35 11.72 -2.77
C THR A 22 8.66 10.94 -2.92
N TYR A 23 8.61 9.78 -3.58
CA TYR A 23 9.75 8.86 -3.66
C TYR A 23 10.04 8.40 -5.07
N PHE A 24 11.32 8.09 -5.31
CA PHE A 24 11.70 7.27 -6.45
C PHE A 24 11.43 5.82 -6.09
N LEU A 25 10.51 5.19 -6.80
CA LEU A 25 10.12 3.80 -6.53
C LEU A 25 10.95 2.86 -7.41
N THR A 26 11.54 1.86 -6.76
CA THR A 26 12.27 0.80 -7.44
C THR A 26 11.66 -0.53 -7.03
N ASP A 27 12.26 -1.62 -7.24
CA ASP A 27 11.83 -2.98 -6.84
C ASP A 27 10.45 -3.08 -6.17
N GLU A 28 9.46 -3.59 -6.89
CA GLU A 28 8.13 -3.84 -6.33
C GLU A 28 7.96 -5.31 -5.94
N PHE A 29 7.21 -5.53 -4.87
CA PHE A 29 6.86 -6.87 -4.39
C PHE A 29 5.38 -6.92 -4.06
N THR A 30 4.76 -8.07 -4.25
CA THR A 30 3.39 -8.31 -3.81
C THR A 30 3.43 -9.12 -2.53
N ALA A 31 2.93 -8.58 -1.44
CA ALA A 31 2.91 -9.22 -0.14
C ALA A 31 1.48 -9.54 0.28
N GLY A 32 1.29 -10.65 0.96
CA GLY A 32 0.08 -10.88 1.72
C GLY A 32 0.11 -10.03 2.98
N ILE A 33 -1.04 -9.74 3.55
CA ILE A 33 -1.12 -8.98 4.80
C ILE A 33 -1.99 -9.73 5.80
N GLN A 34 -1.51 -9.84 7.03
CA GLN A 34 -2.23 -10.52 8.09
C GLN A 34 -3.22 -9.54 8.74
N LEU A 35 -4.50 -9.82 8.59
CA LEU A 35 -5.58 -8.97 9.05
C LEU A 35 -6.56 -9.74 9.95
N VAL A 36 -7.24 -9.02 10.82
CA VAL A 36 -8.39 -9.57 11.54
C VAL A 36 -9.67 -9.36 10.71
N GLY A 37 -10.74 -10.07 11.07
CA GLY A 37 -11.99 -10.04 10.28
C GLY A 37 -12.59 -8.65 10.10
N SER A 38 -12.57 -7.81 11.14
CA SER A 38 -13.09 -6.45 11.05
C SER A 38 -12.27 -5.57 10.11
N GLU A 39 -10.96 -5.80 10.04
CA GLU A 39 -10.09 -5.06 9.13
C GLU A 39 -10.39 -5.36 7.66
N ILE A 40 -10.58 -6.64 7.33
CA ILE A 40 -10.87 -7.03 5.96
C ILE A 40 -12.24 -6.49 5.51
N LYS A 41 -13.20 -6.45 6.41
CA LYS A 41 -14.52 -5.87 6.11
C LYS A 41 -14.43 -4.38 5.83
N SER A 42 -13.64 -3.65 6.59
CA SER A 42 -13.40 -2.22 6.35
C SER A 42 -12.70 -1.97 5.02
N ILE A 43 -11.73 -2.80 4.68
CA ILE A 43 -11.04 -2.71 3.39
C ILE A 43 -12.00 -2.96 2.23
N ARG A 44 -12.86 -3.97 2.35
CA ARG A 44 -13.86 -4.27 1.32
C ARG A 44 -14.86 -3.12 1.13
N ALA A 45 -15.10 -2.35 2.18
CA ALA A 45 -15.91 -1.15 2.11
C ALA A 45 -15.15 0.08 1.60
N GLY A 46 -13.87 -0.06 1.28
CA GLY A 46 -13.03 1.02 0.81
C GLY A 46 -12.58 2.00 1.89
N LYS A 47 -12.74 1.63 3.17
CA LYS A 47 -12.45 2.50 4.30
C LYS A 47 -11.05 2.26 4.87
N ALA A 48 -10.05 2.46 4.05
CA ALA A 48 -8.65 2.32 4.45
C ALA A 48 -7.79 3.30 3.66
N SER A 49 -6.63 3.63 4.21
CA SER A 49 -5.67 4.54 3.56
C SER A 49 -4.25 4.06 3.81
N ILE A 50 -3.43 4.11 2.77
CA ILE A 50 -2.03 3.73 2.83
C ILE A 50 -1.08 4.89 2.53
N GLY A 51 -1.61 6.10 2.40
CA GLY A 51 -0.82 7.28 2.02
C GLY A 51 0.29 7.64 2.98
N GLU A 52 0.09 7.37 4.26
CA GLU A 52 1.06 7.67 5.32
C GLU A 52 1.77 6.40 5.83
N ALA A 53 1.53 5.26 5.22
CA ALA A 53 2.09 3.99 5.67
C ALA A 53 3.51 3.79 5.19
N TYR A 54 4.27 3.05 5.97
CA TYR A 54 5.64 2.64 5.63
C TYR A 54 5.88 1.23 6.16
N CYS A 55 6.88 0.56 5.62
CA CYS A 55 7.19 -0.81 5.98
C CYS A 55 8.61 -0.90 6.53
N ARG A 56 8.83 -1.75 7.52
CA ARG A 56 10.17 -2.02 8.05
C ARG A 56 10.23 -3.37 8.75
N PHE A 57 11.44 -3.86 8.97
CA PHE A 57 11.67 -5.08 9.71
C PHE A 57 11.50 -4.87 11.21
N ASN A 58 10.94 -5.86 11.87
CA ASN A 58 10.87 -5.93 13.32
C ASN A 58 11.02 -7.41 13.72
N GLY A 59 12.11 -7.74 14.40
CA GLY A 59 12.35 -9.12 14.85
C GLY A 59 12.48 -10.14 13.73
N GLY A 60 13.04 -9.75 12.59
CA GLY A 60 13.20 -10.65 11.44
C GLY A 60 11.96 -10.79 10.57
N GLU A 61 10.86 -10.19 10.96
CA GLU A 61 9.61 -10.17 10.20
C GLU A 61 9.37 -8.79 9.63
N PHE A 62 8.60 -8.71 8.54
CA PHE A 62 8.33 -7.45 7.87
C PHE A 62 6.93 -6.96 8.19
N PHE A 63 6.83 -5.71 8.64
CA PHE A 63 5.55 -5.11 9.05
C PHE A 63 5.28 -3.81 8.31
N VAL A 64 3.99 -3.51 8.12
CA VAL A 64 3.55 -2.20 7.67
C VAL A 64 3.05 -1.41 8.88
N TYR A 65 3.52 -0.18 8.99
CA TYR A 65 3.16 0.74 10.08
C TYR A 65 2.36 1.90 9.55
N ASN A 66 1.55 2.47 10.41
CA ASN A 66 0.77 3.68 10.11
C ASN A 66 -0.22 3.53 8.94
N MET A 67 -0.62 2.31 8.64
CA MET A 67 -1.69 2.04 7.69
C MET A 67 -3.03 2.23 8.39
N TYR A 68 -3.84 3.13 7.88
CA TYR A 68 -5.17 3.39 8.45
C TYR A 68 -6.19 2.41 7.88
N ILE A 69 -6.90 1.73 8.76
CA ILE A 69 -8.08 0.92 8.42
C ILE A 69 -9.17 1.30 9.40
N ALA A 70 -10.26 1.88 8.90
CA ALA A 70 -11.35 2.37 9.74
C ALA A 70 -11.96 1.25 10.60
N GLU A 71 -12.46 1.62 11.77
CA GLU A 71 -13.20 0.68 12.59
C GLU A 71 -14.45 0.22 11.85
N TYR A 72 -14.74 -1.07 11.97
CA TYR A 72 -15.95 -1.61 11.38
C TYR A 72 -17.10 -1.49 12.42
N PRO A 73 -18.18 -0.76 12.11
CA PRO A 73 -19.21 -0.46 13.10
C PRO A 73 -19.86 -1.70 13.75
N ASN A 74 -19.90 -2.80 13.03
CA ASN A 74 -20.51 -4.03 13.49
C ASN A 74 -19.48 -5.07 13.98
N ALA A 75 -18.31 -4.63 14.41
CA ALA A 75 -17.21 -5.52 14.82
C ALA A 75 -17.44 -6.20 16.18
N GLY A 76 -18.52 -5.88 16.91
CA GLY A 76 -18.80 -6.45 18.21
C GLY A 76 -17.98 -5.77 19.31
N TYR A 77 -17.56 -6.57 20.31
CA TYR A 77 -16.94 -6.02 21.50
C TYR A 77 -15.47 -5.63 21.36
N THR A 78 -14.81 -6.08 20.31
CA THR A 78 -13.36 -5.86 20.15
C THR A 78 -13.07 -5.21 18.79
N PRO A 79 -13.25 -3.87 18.68
CA PRO A 79 -12.81 -3.19 17.50
C PRO A 79 -11.29 -3.24 17.36
N HIS A 80 -10.79 -3.31 16.15
CA HIS A 80 -9.35 -3.27 15.94
C HIS A 80 -8.81 -1.85 16.08
N GLU A 81 -7.55 -1.72 16.42
CA GLU A 81 -6.86 -0.44 16.41
C GLU A 81 -6.64 -0.01 14.95
N VAL A 82 -7.06 1.23 14.61
CA VAL A 82 -7.07 1.71 13.23
C VAL A 82 -5.69 1.78 12.58
N ARG A 83 -4.65 2.02 13.37
CA ARG A 83 -3.27 2.15 12.88
C ARG A 83 -2.34 1.07 13.43
N ARG A 84 -2.88 -0.08 13.72
CA ARG A 84 -2.13 -1.22 14.25
C ARG A 84 -1.03 -1.65 13.28
N PRO A 85 0.19 -1.97 13.77
CA PRO A 85 1.20 -2.61 12.92
C PRO A 85 0.69 -3.95 12.40
N ARG A 86 0.86 -4.23 11.13
CA ARG A 86 0.38 -5.46 10.52
C ARG A 86 1.50 -6.19 9.81
N LYS A 87 1.54 -7.49 10.00
CA LYS A 87 2.58 -8.32 9.40
C LYS A 87 2.33 -8.50 7.91
N LEU A 88 3.38 -8.33 7.11
CA LEU A 88 3.37 -8.64 5.70
C LEU A 88 3.95 -10.03 5.48
N LEU A 89 3.30 -10.79 4.60
CA LEU A 89 3.69 -12.16 4.31
C LEU A 89 4.45 -12.20 2.99
N LEU A 90 5.76 -12.40 3.09
CA LEU A 90 6.69 -12.45 1.96
C LEU A 90 7.49 -13.74 2.00
N GLN A 91 7.97 -14.15 0.84
CA GLN A 91 8.84 -15.32 0.74
C GLN A 91 10.25 -14.96 1.21
N LYS A 92 10.99 -15.97 1.66
CA LYS A 92 12.36 -15.76 2.17
C LYS A 92 13.29 -15.03 1.19
N PRO A 93 13.33 -15.35 -0.11
CA PRO A 93 14.17 -14.61 -1.05
C PRO A 93 13.80 -13.12 -1.15
N GLU A 94 12.50 -12.82 -1.09
CA GLU A 94 12.01 -11.44 -1.11
C GLU A 94 12.44 -10.68 0.13
N LEU A 95 12.35 -11.31 1.31
CA LEU A 95 12.79 -10.72 2.56
C LEU A 95 14.29 -10.42 2.55
N LYS A 96 15.10 -11.33 2.00
CA LYS A 96 16.54 -11.13 1.88
C LYS A 96 16.86 -9.94 0.97
N LYS A 97 16.16 -9.83 -0.15
CA LYS A 97 16.36 -8.74 -1.10
C LYS A 97 16.00 -7.40 -0.48
N LEU A 98 14.87 -7.33 0.23
CA LEU A 98 14.46 -6.14 0.96
C LEU A 98 15.46 -5.76 2.05
N GLY A 99 15.97 -6.74 2.80
CA GLY A 99 16.97 -6.52 3.83
C GLY A 99 18.24 -5.89 3.29
N LYS A 100 18.69 -6.33 2.12
CA LYS A 100 19.86 -5.75 1.45
C LYS A 100 19.62 -4.31 1.01
N ARG A 101 18.45 -4.04 0.45
CA ARG A 101 18.09 -2.69 -0.02
C ARG A 101 17.95 -1.70 1.14
N LEU A 102 17.38 -2.14 2.25
CA LEU A 102 17.17 -1.27 3.41
C LEU A 102 18.44 -0.90 4.16
N LYS A 103 19.58 -1.49 3.83
CA LYS A 103 20.86 -1.09 4.39
C LYS A 103 21.36 0.23 3.82
N ASP A 104 20.87 0.64 2.66
CA ASP A 104 21.27 1.89 2.04
C ASP A 104 20.60 3.08 2.78
N VAL A 105 21.38 4.15 2.95
CA VAL A 105 20.90 5.35 3.64
C VAL A 105 19.82 6.04 2.81
N GLY A 106 18.76 6.46 3.48
CA GLY A 106 17.67 7.18 2.83
C GLY A 106 16.70 6.29 2.07
N VAL A 107 16.82 4.97 2.17
CA VAL A 107 15.93 4.01 1.53
C VAL A 107 14.91 3.51 2.53
N THR A 108 13.65 3.49 2.13
CA THR A 108 12.56 2.90 2.91
C THR A 108 11.69 2.04 2.00
N VAL A 109 10.69 1.39 2.55
CA VAL A 109 9.71 0.63 1.77
C VAL A 109 8.35 1.21 2.08
N VAL A 110 7.57 1.47 1.04
CA VAL A 110 6.23 2.03 1.18
C VAL A 110 5.22 1.19 0.41
N PRO A 111 3.98 1.07 0.92
CA PRO A 111 2.93 0.42 0.16
C PRO A 111 2.49 1.35 -0.96
N VAL A 112 2.33 0.78 -2.15
CA VAL A 112 1.92 1.52 -3.34
C VAL A 112 0.45 1.29 -3.62
N ARG A 113 -0.02 0.07 -3.40
CA ARG A 113 -1.38 -0.33 -3.70
C ARG A 113 -1.81 -1.46 -2.79
N MET A 114 -3.03 -1.41 -2.32
CA MET A 114 -3.65 -2.50 -1.58
C MET A 114 -4.89 -2.96 -2.34
N PHE A 115 -5.11 -4.25 -2.44
CA PHE A 115 -6.24 -4.82 -3.16
C PHE A 115 -6.68 -6.15 -2.55
N ILE A 116 -7.91 -6.54 -2.88
CA ILE A 116 -8.42 -7.85 -2.51
C ILE A 116 -8.25 -8.78 -3.69
N ALA A 117 -7.51 -9.87 -3.51
CA ALA A 117 -7.28 -10.86 -4.56
C ALA A 117 -8.55 -11.69 -4.80
N GLN A 118 -8.59 -12.41 -5.91
CA GLN A 118 -9.71 -13.29 -6.24
C GLN A 118 -9.97 -14.35 -5.17
N SER A 119 -8.93 -14.76 -4.46
CA SER A 119 -9.04 -15.69 -3.33
C SER A 119 -9.74 -15.09 -2.10
N GLY A 120 -10.01 -13.78 -2.10
CA GLY A 120 -10.61 -13.09 -0.98
C GLY A 120 -9.61 -12.53 0.03
N TYR A 121 -8.33 -12.83 -0.11
CA TYR A 121 -7.29 -12.30 0.78
C TYR A 121 -6.83 -10.92 0.33
N ALA A 122 -6.53 -10.08 1.30
CA ALA A 122 -5.94 -8.77 1.02
C ALA A 122 -4.47 -8.93 0.65
N LYS A 123 -4.03 -8.19 -0.34
CA LYS A 123 -2.64 -8.13 -0.76
C LYS A 123 -2.20 -6.69 -0.90
N VAL A 124 -0.91 -6.46 -0.70
CA VAL A 124 -0.32 -5.12 -0.76
C VAL A 124 0.87 -5.16 -1.70
N ASN A 125 0.89 -4.27 -2.67
CA ASN A 125 2.08 -4.05 -3.46
C ASN A 125 2.94 -3.03 -2.71
N ILE A 126 4.17 -3.42 -2.42
CA ILE A 126 5.14 -2.57 -1.75
C ILE A 126 6.31 -2.29 -2.69
N ALA A 127 6.95 -1.16 -2.52
CA ALA A 127 8.09 -0.79 -3.34
C ALA A 127 9.20 -0.19 -2.48
N VAL A 128 10.44 -0.48 -2.87
CA VAL A 128 11.59 0.17 -2.30
C VAL A 128 11.58 1.62 -2.77
N ALA A 129 11.71 2.55 -1.84
CA ALA A 129 11.53 3.97 -2.08
C ALA A 129 12.70 4.77 -1.57
N LYS A 130 13.15 5.71 -2.37
CA LYS A 130 14.17 6.68 -1.99
C LYS A 130 13.57 8.08 -2.08
N GLY A 131 13.77 8.89 -1.05
CA GLY A 131 13.22 10.23 -1.02
C GLY A 131 13.72 11.11 -2.16
N LYS A 132 12.81 11.86 -2.80
CA LYS A 132 13.16 12.83 -3.82
C LYS A 132 13.65 14.12 -3.18
N LYS A 133 14.64 14.75 -3.81
CA LYS A 133 15.05 16.09 -3.44
C LYS A 133 13.92 17.08 -3.77
N LEU A 134 13.93 18.22 -3.09
CA LEU A 134 12.85 19.21 -3.25
C LEU A 134 12.65 19.64 -4.72
N HIS A 135 13.72 19.85 -5.46
CA HIS A 135 13.59 20.27 -6.85
C HIS A 135 13.00 19.17 -7.74
N ASP A 136 13.24 17.89 -7.44
CA ASP A 136 12.65 16.76 -8.17
C ASP A 136 11.13 16.70 -7.96
N LYS A 137 10.67 17.01 -6.75
CA LYS A 137 9.24 17.11 -6.44
C LYS A 137 8.57 18.23 -7.23
N ARG A 138 9.23 19.38 -7.31
CA ARG A 138 8.72 20.53 -8.09
C ARG A 138 8.65 20.21 -9.56
N ALA A 139 9.64 19.54 -10.13
CA ALA A 139 9.64 19.13 -11.52
C ALA A 139 8.49 18.15 -11.81
N ALA A 140 8.27 17.17 -10.94
CA ALA A 140 7.18 16.23 -11.11
C ALA A 140 5.80 16.90 -11.08
N LEU A 141 5.60 17.89 -10.20
CA LEU A 141 4.36 18.68 -10.15
C LEU A 141 4.16 19.48 -11.43
N LYS A 142 5.22 20.12 -11.93
CA LYS A 142 5.15 20.93 -13.14
C LYS A 142 4.75 20.08 -14.35
N ASP A 143 5.35 18.91 -14.49
CA ASP A 143 5.00 18.00 -15.58
C ASP A 143 3.54 17.56 -15.50
N LYS A 144 3.04 17.29 -14.30
CA LYS A 144 1.66 16.90 -14.07
C LYS A 144 0.69 18.03 -14.43
N ASP A 145 1.03 19.26 -14.08
CA ASP A 145 0.20 20.43 -14.40
C ASP A 145 0.18 20.69 -15.91
N GLN A 146 1.32 20.56 -16.57
CA GLN A 146 1.39 20.70 -18.03
C GLN A 146 0.53 19.66 -18.75
N ALA A 147 0.54 18.42 -18.28
CA ALA A 147 -0.31 17.37 -18.83
C ALA A 147 -1.79 17.70 -18.70
N ARG A 148 -2.20 18.26 -17.56
CA ARG A 148 -3.59 18.66 -17.34
C ARG A 148 -4.01 19.80 -18.29
N ASP A 149 -3.12 20.75 -18.50
CA ASP A 149 -3.40 21.89 -19.39
C ASP A 149 -3.54 21.43 -20.84
N LEU A 150 -2.73 20.47 -21.27
CA LEU A 150 -2.85 19.89 -22.60
C LEU A 150 -4.19 19.15 -22.77
N ASP A 151 -4.62 18.43 -21.75
CA ASP A 151 -5.91 17.74 -21.77
C ASP A 151 -7.08 18.72 -21.89
N ARG A 152 -6.97 19.90 -21.28
CA ARG A 152 -8.01 20.93 -21.39
C ARG A 152 -8.08 21.57 -22.77
N LEU A 153 -6.95 21.62 -23.48
CA LEU A 153 -6.89 22.22 -24.80
C LEU A 153 -7.33 21.28 -25.91
N SER A 154 -7.38 20.00 -25.62
CA SER A 154 -7.89 19.00 -26.56
C SER A 154 -9.37 18.73 -26.35
#